data_fd7a6e1ffbe6977856d287a96b598495
#
_entry.id   fd7a6e1ffbe6977856d287a96b598495
#
_cell.length_a   1.000
_cell.length_b   1.000
_cell.length_c   1.000
_cell.angle_alpha   90.00
_cell.angle_beta   90.00
_cell.angle_gamma   90.00
#
_symmetry.space_group_name_H-M   'P 1'
#
loop_
_entity.id
_entity.type
_entity.pdbx_description
1 polymer ?
#
loop_
_entity_poly.entity_id
_entity_poly.type
_entity_poly.pdbx_seq_one_letter_code
_entity_poly.pdbx_strand_id
1 'polypeptide(L)'
;MDDLADACIYFLNKKTKETLINIGSGHEMKIIDYAKFIIKYLKSDIKIKLDFSKPDGTPRKILDCSVARKYGWEPKIFFLDGFRVTYKDYLKNQI
;
A
#
# COMPACT_ATOMS: atom_id res chain seq x y z
N MET A 1 7.02 0.13 -0.78
CA MET A 1 8.13 0.70 0.02
C MET A 1 8.95 1.73 -0.75
N ASP A 2 9.13 1.55 -2.05
CA ASP A 2 9.93 2.49 -2.84
C ASP A 2 9.31 3.90 -2.86
N ASP A 3 7.97 3.99 -2.95
CA ASP A 3 7.29 5.28 -2.84
C ASP A 3 7.47 5.92 -1.47
N LEU A 4 7.44 5.12 -0.40
CA LEU A 4 7.67 5.64 0.94
C LEU A 4 9.09 6.18 1.09
N ALA A 5 10.08 5.46 0.56
CA ALA A 5 11.47 5.90 0.57
C ALA A 5 11.63 7.20 -0.24
N ASP A 6 11.00 7.28 -1.40
CA ASP A 6 10.98 8.49 -2.23
C ASP A 6 10.38 9.68 -1.49
N ALA A 7 9.26 9.46 -0.78
CA ALA A 7 8.62 10.49 0.01
C ALA A 7 9.54 10.99 1.14
N CYS A 8 10.24 10.08 1.82
CA CYS A 8 11.17 10.45 2.88
C CYS A 8 12.27 11.37 2.36
N ILE A 9 12.87 11.03 1.22
CA ILE A 9 13.91 11.85 0.59
C ILE A 9 13.34 13.19 0.14
N TYR A 10 12.15 13.17 -0.46
CA TYR A 10 11.50 14.39 -0.95
C TYR A 10 11.28 15.39 0.19
N PHE A 11 10.68 14.93 1.30
CA PHE A 11 10.36 15.81 2.42
C PHE A 11 11.57 16.15 3.28
N LEU A 12 12.64 15.35 3.23
CA LEU A 12 13.90 15.72 3.87
C LEU A 12 14.50 16.99 3.26
N ASN A 13 14.29 17.17 1.96
CA ASN A 13 14.83 18.29 1.20
C ASN A 13 13.82 19.42 0.96
N LYS A 14 12.59 19.28 1.48
CA LYS A 14 11.51 20.24 1.27
C LYS A 14 11.21 21.00 2.55
N LYS A 15 11.18 22.32 2.49
CA LYS A 15 10.73 23.12 3.61
C LYS A 15 9.22 23.07 3.72
N THR A 16 8.69 22.63 4.86
CA THR A 16 7.26 22.61 5.14
C THR A 16 6.98 23.25 6.47
N LYS A 17 5.76 23.73 6.65
CA LYS A 17 5.27 24.25 7.94
C LYS A 17 4.61 23.14 8.77
N GLU A 18 4.46 21.96 8.19
CA GLU A 18 3.76 20.84 8.82
C GLU A 18 4.73 20.05 9.69
N THR A 19 4.26 19.66 10.87
CA THR A 19 5.01 18.78 11.76
C THR A 19 4.68 17.31 11.53
N LEU A 20 3.58 17.03 10.83
CA LEU A 20 3.12 15.68 10.52
C LEU A 20 2.54 15.65 9.11
N ILE A 21 3.00 14.71 8.31
CA ILE A 21 2.52 14.53 6.94
C ILE A 21 2.21 13.05 6.74
N ASN A 22 0.96 12.75 6.39
CA ASN A 22 0.56 11.39 6.05
C ASN A 22 1.04 11.02 4.65
N ILE A 23 1.66 9.86 4.52
CA ILE A 23 2.12 9.32 3.25
C ILE A 23 1.37 8.02 2.97
N GLY A 24 0.70 7.98 1.84
CA GLY A 24 -0.02 6.81 1.38
C GLY A 24 -0.45 6.97 -0.06
N SER A 25 -1.04 5.92 -0.62
CA SER A 25 -1.48 5.93 -2.02
C SER A 25 -2.76 6.74 -2.25
N GLY A 26 -3.55 6.97 -1.19
CA GLY A 26 -4.88 7.52 -1.34
C GLY A 26 -5.89 6.53 -1.92
N HIS A 27 -5.45 5.33 -2.23
CA HIS A 27 -6.28 4.25 -2.77
C HIS A 27 -6.82 3.38 -1.64
N GLU A 28 -8.05 2.94 -1.81
CA GLU A 28 -8.73 2.09 -0.85
C GLU A 28 -9.32 0.89 -1.56
N MET A 29 -9.18 -0.30 -0.97
CA MET A 29 -9.75 -1.53 -1.48
C MET A 29 -10.10 -2.43 -0.30
N LYS A 30 -11.19 -3.19 -0.41
CA LYS A 30 -11.57 -4.14 0.64
C LYS A 30 -10.53 -5.23 0.77
N ILE A 31 -10.33 -5.72 1.98
CA ILE A 31 -9.37 -6.81 2.24
C ILE A 31 -9.68 -8.04 1.38
N ILE A 32 -10.97 -8.37 1.23
CA ILE A 32 -11.36 -9.50 0.40
C ILE A 32 -10.96 -9.30 -1.07
N ASP A 33 -10.99 -8.07 -1.55
CA ASP A 33 -10.60 -7.76 -2.94
C ASP A 33 -9.09 -7.90 -3.12
N TYR A 34 -8.29 -7.53 -2.11
CA TYR A 34 -6.85 -7.80 -2.13
C TYR A 34 -6.58 -9.31 -2.17
N ALA A 35 -7.30 -10.09 -1.37
CA ALA A 35 -7.14 -11.54 -1.35
C ALA A 35 -7.49 -12.15 -2.71
N LYS A 36 -8.58 -11.73 -3.33
CA LYS A 36 -8.98 -12.18 -4.66
C LYS A 36 -7.95 -11.82 -5.71
N PHE A 37 -7.40 -10.61 -5.65
CA PHE A 37 -6.35 -10.16 -6.56
C PHE A 37 -5.11 -11.06 -6.46
N ILE A 38 -4.66 -11.34 -5.24
CA ILE A 38 -3.47 -12.17 -5.01
C ILE A 38 -3.68 -13.58 -5.55
N ILE A 39 -4.83 -14.19 -5.28
CA ILE A 39 -5.17 -15.53 -5.77
C ILE A 39 -5.16 -15.56 -7.29
N LYS A 40 -5.76 -14.57 -7.92
CA LYS A 40 -5.81 -14.45 -9.38
C LYS A 40 -4.42 -14.24 -9.97
N TYR A 41 -3.63 -13.37 -9.36
CA TYR A 41 -2.27 -13.08 -9.83
C TYR A 41 -1.38 -14.33 -9.76
N LEU A 42 -1.48 -15.10 -8.69
CA LEU A 42 -0.70 -16.32 -8.49
C LEU A 42 -1.28 -17.51 -9.24
N LYS A 43 -2.45 -17.38 -9.85
CA LYS A 43 -3.17 -18.48 -10.52
C LYS A 43 -3.35 -19.66 -9.58
N SER A 44 -3.69 -19.39 -8.33
CA SER A 44 -3.84 -20.39 -7.27
C SER A 44 -5.26 -20.93 -7.22
N ASP A 45 -5.40 -22.17 -6.77
CA ASP A 45 -6.70 -22.81 -6.53
C ASP A 45 -7.22 -22.60 -5.12
N ILE A 46 -6.54 -21.77 -4.32
CA ILE A 46 -6.92 -21.47 -2.96
C ILE A 46 -8.28 -20.78 -2.93
N LYS A 47 -9.14 -21.23 -2.04
CA LYS A 47 -10.45 -20.65 -1.84
C LYS A 47 -10.46 -19.77 -0.60
N ILE A 48 -11.22 -18.66 -0.68
CA ILE A 48 -11.39 -17.76 0.46
C ILE A 48 -12.46 -18.30 1.37
N LYS A 49 -12.16 -18.40 2.67
CA LYS A 49 -13.11 -18.76 3.71
C LYS A 49 -13.16 -17.63 4.74
N LEU A 50 -14.37 -17.11 4.99
CA LEU A 50 -14.56 -16.06 5.98
C LEU A 50 -14.74 -16.68 7.37
N ASP A 51 -14.03 -16.17 8.35
CA ASP A 51 -14.15 -16.58 9.74
C ASP A 51 -14.97 -15.53 10.50
N PHE A 52 -16.25 -15.81 10.67
CA PHE A 52 -17.16 -14.91 11.37
C PHE A 52 -17.05 -15.00 12.89
N SER A 53 -16.24 -15.93 13.43
CA SER A 53 -16.02 -16.05 14.88
C SER A 53 -15.06 -15.02 15.44
N LYS A 54 -14.32 -14.32 14.56
CA LYS A 54 -13.36 -13.29 14.95
C LYS A 54 -13.96 -11.91 14.73
N PRO A 55 -13.66 -10.93 15.60
CA PRO A 55 -14.10 -9.56 15.37
C PRO A 55 -13.40 -8.94 14.17
N ASP A 56 -14.12 -8.05 13.48
CA ASP A 56 -13.52 -7.26 12.42
C ASP A 56 -12.52 -6.27 13.01
N GLY A 57 -11.48 -5.97 12.23
CA GLY A 57 -10.56 -4.90 12.56
C GLY A 57 -11.13 -3.53 12.24
N THR A 58 -10.26 -2.55 12.04
CA THR A 58 -10.66 -1.20 11.65
C THR A 58 -11.40 -1.27 10.31
N PRO A 59 -12.65 -0.76 10.22
CA PRO A 59 -13.42 -0.82 8.98
C PRO A 59 -12.75 -0.12 7.81
N ARG A 60 -11.93 0.87 8.11
CA ARG A 60 -11.31 1.70 7.09
C ARG A 60 -9.97 2.23 7.58
N LYS A 61 -8.93 2.07 6.77
CA LYS A 61 -7.58 2.53 7.09
C LYS A 61 -6.96 3.34 5.96
N ILE A 62 -7.75 4.21 5.34
CA ILE A 62 -7.22 5.12 4.34
C ILE A 62 -6.70 6.38 5.02
N LEU A 63 -5.53 6.84 4.58
CA LEU A 63 -4.93 8.08 5.08
C LEU A 63 -5.33 9.25 4.18
N ASP A 64 -5.51 10.42 4.80
CA ASP A 64 -5.66 11.66 4.06
C ASP A 64 -4.27 12.16 3.66
N CYS A 65 -3.94 12.04 2.39
CA CYS A 65 -2.64 12.39 1.83
C CYS A 65 -2.64 13.76 1.13
N SER A 66 -3.64 14.60 1.40
CA SER A 66 -3.79 15.89 0.74
C SER A 66 -2.63 16.83 1.01
N VAL A 67 -2.04 16.78 2.21
CA VAL A 67 -0.89 17.64 2.58
C VAL A 67 0.32 17.31 1.72
N ALA A 68 0.62 16.02 1.52
CA ALA A 68 1.73 15.62 0.67
C ALA A 68 1.57 16.15 -0.77
N ARG A 69 0.36 16.06 -1.32
CA ARG A 69 0.06 16.59 -2.64
C ARG A 69 0.20 18.11 -2.70
N LYS A 70 -0.21 18.79 -1.65
CA LYS A 70 -0.08 20.26 -1.54
C LYS A 70 1.38 20.68 -1.72
N TYR A 71 2.33 19.90 -1.18
CA TYR A 71 3.75 20.17 -1.31
C TYR A 71 4.37 19.51 -2.55
N GLY A 72 3.55 18.94 -3.43
CA GLY A 72 3.99 18.46 -4.73
C GLY A 72 4.41 17.00 -4.78
N TRP A 73 4.18 16.22 -3.73
CA TRP A 73 4.51 14.81 -3.75
C TRP A 73 3.29 13.93 -4.01
N GLU A 74 3.45 12.97 -4.90
CA GLU A 74 2.44 11.94 -5.20
C GLU A 74 3.10 10.57 -5.31
N PRO A 75 2.39 9.48 -4.94
CA PRO A 75 2.89 8.14 -5.19
C PRO A 75 2.98 7.87 -6.69
N LYS A 76 4.02 7.14 -7.12
CA LYS A 76 4.27 6.85 -8.53
C LYS A 76 4.08 5.39 -8.90
N ILE A 77 4.05 4.51 -7.90
CA ILE A 77 3.98 3.06 -8.11
C ILE A 77 2.56 2.60 -7.83
N PHE A 78 1.88 2.08 -8.86
CA PHE A 78 0.56 1.48 -8.71
C PHE A 78 0.64 0.16 -7.97
N PHE A 79 -0.48 -0.23 -7.33
CA PHE A 79 -0.53 -1.45 -6.52
C PHE A 79 -0.07 -2.69 -7.29
N LEU A 80 -0.53 -2.85 -8.53
CA LEU A 80 -0.13 -4.02 -9.35
C LEU A 80 1.38 -4.08 -9.55
N ASP A 81 1.99 -2.95 -9.88
CA ASP A 81 3.43 -2.89 -10.12
C ASP A 81 4.21 -3.11 -8.83
N GLY A 82 3.77 -2.50 -7.74
CA GLY A 82 4.39 -2.69 -6.43
C GLY A 82 4.29 -4.14 -5.95
N PHE A 83 3.14 -4.76 -6.14
CA PHE A 83 2.95 -6.17 -5.80
C PHE A 83 3.88 -7.06 -6.61
N ARG A 84 3.98 -6.81 -7.92
CA ARG A 84 4.86 -7.58 -8.80
C ARG A 84 6.32 -7.52 -8.37
N VAL A 85 6.81 -6.33 -8.06
CA VAL A 85 8.19 -6.13 -7.62
C VAL A 85 8.43 -6.83 -6.28
N THR A 86 7.51 -6.66 -5.34
CA THR A 86 7.60 -7.27 -4.01
C THR A 86 7.58 -8.80 -4.10
N TYR A 87 6.71 -9.35 -4.93
CA TYR A 87 6.62 -10.81 -5.10
C TYR A 87 7.88 -11.39 -5.74
N LYS A 88 8.44 -10.71 -6.75
CA LYS A 88 9.71 -11.14 -7.35
C LYS A 88 10.84 -11.13 -6.33
N ASP A 89 10.90 -10.10 -5.51
CA ASP A 89 11.91 -9.99 -4.45
C ASP A 89 11.76 -11.13 -3.44
N TYR A 90 10.52 -11.40 -3.04
CA TYR A 90 10.23 -12.51 -2.12
C TYR A 90 10.73 -13.85 -2.68
N LEU A 91 10.44 -14.15 -3.94
CA LEU A 91 10.88 -15.39 -4.57
C LEU A 91 12.39 -15.48 -4.66
N LYS A 92 13.06 -14.36 -4.94
CA LYS A 92 14.52 -14.30 -5.09
C LYS A 92 15.24 -14.46 -3.75
N ASN A 93 14.70 -13.87 -2.68
CA ASN A 93 15.32 -13.82 -1.37
C ASN A 93 14.63 -14.76 -0.37
N GLN A 94 13.94 -15.75 -0.86
CA GLN A 94 13.26 -16.75 -0.03
C GLN A 94 14.31 -17.56 0.76
N ILE A 95 14.12 -17.64 2.07
CA ILE A 95 14.98 -18.37 2.98
C ILE A 95 14.45 -19.76 3.22
#